data_9663c02531460fcfb662c5079de6c349
#
_entry.id   9663c02531460fcfb662c5079de6c349
#
_cell.length_a   1.000
_cell.length_b   1.000
_cell.length_c   1.000
_cell.angle_alpha   90.00
_cell.angle_beta   90.00
_cell.angle_gamma   90.00
#
_symmetry.space_group_name_H-M   'P 1'
#
loop_
_entity.id
_entity.type
_entity.pdbx_description
1 polymer ?
#
loop_
_entity_poly.entity_id
_entity_poly.type
_entity_poly.pdbx_seq_one_letter_code
_entity_poly.pdbx_strand_id
1 'polypeptide(L)'
;INLPLEVSEAIYQRMRAEREAVARRHRSQGLEEAEKLRAAADKQVIEIRAKAEREALTLRGAGDADAAKLFADAFSQAPDFYTFIRSLRAYEKSFSE
;
A
#
# COMPACT_ATOMS: atom_id res chain seq x y z
N ILE A 1 43.72 52.85 10.91
CA ILE A 1 42.37 53.19 11.35
C ILE A 1 41.29 52.46 10.55
N ASN A 2 41.68 51.71 9.51
CA ASN A 2 40.74 50.88 8.77
C ASN A 2 40.51 49.48 9.39
N LEU A 3 41.30 49.14 10.41
CA LEU A 3 41.24 47.85 11.11
C LEU A 3 39.88 47.56 11.73
N PRO A 4 39.20 48.51 12.42
CA PRO A 4 37.87 48.21 12.98
C PRO A 4 36.82 47.95 11.92
N LEU A 5 36.89 48.61 10.78
CA LEU A 5 35.97 48.37 9.66
C LEU A 5 36.20 47.01 9.01
N GLU A 6 37.48 46.64 8.80
CA GLU A 6 37.84 45.32 8.23
C GLU A 6 37.47 44.21 9.19
N VAL A 7 37.67 44.35 10.47
CA VAL A 7 37.27 43.37 11.50
C VAL A 7 35.76 43.24 11.54
N SER A 8 35.05 44.39 11.50
CA SER A 8 33.57 44.35 11.49
C SER A 8 33.03 43.64 10.26
N GLU A 9 33.60 43.90 9.07
CA GLU A 9 33.19 43.27 7.86
C GLU A 9 33.46 41.76 7.86
N ALA A 10 34.63 41.37 8.37
CA ALA A 10 34.99 39.96 8.54
C ALA A 10 34.02 39.24 9.48
N ILE A 11 33.62 39.92 10.57
CA ILE A 11 32.66 39.36 11.52
C ILE A 11 31.29 39.21 10.86
N TYR A 12 30.83 40.20 10.08
CA TYR A 12 29.55 40.11 9.37
C TYR A 12 29.54 38.97 8.35
N GLN A 13 30.62 38.80 7.59
CA GLN A 13 30.74 37.71 6.64
C GLN A 13 30.72 36.35 7.34
N ARG A 14 31.40 36.24 8.46
CA ARG A 14 31.42 35.03 9.27
C ARG A 14 30.05 34.69 9.80
N MET A 15 29.33 35.69 10.32
CA MET A 15 27.96 35.54 10.83
C MET A 15 27.02 35.11 9.71
N ARG A 16 27.18 35.69 8.53
CA ARG A 16 26.38 35.32 7.35
C ARG A 16 26.63 33.86 6.94
N ALA A 17 27.89 33.44 6.92
CA ALA A 17 28.28 32.07 6.59
C ALA A 17 27.72 31.09 7.61
N GLU A 18 27.75 31.45 8.90
CA GLU A 18 27.17 30.62 9.96
C GLU A 18 25.67 30.49 9.82
N ARG A 19 24.95 31.58 9.49
CA ARG A 19 23.51 31.57 9.27
C ARG A 19 23.14 30.70 8.07
N GLU A 20 23.91 30.82 6.99
CA GLU A 20 23.69 30.00 5.80
C GLU A 20 23.91 28.50 6.10
N ALA A 21 24.94 28.17 6.87
CA ALA A 21 25.23 26.82 7.30
C ALA A 21 24.10 26.24 8.15
N VAL A 22 23.56 27.02 9.09
CA VAL A 22 22.43 26.63 9.92
C VAL A 22 21.19 26.42 9.07
N ALA A 23 20.92 27.34 8.13
CA ALA A 23 19.78 27.23 7.24
C ALA A 23 19.87 25.98 6.37
N ARG A 24 21.05 25.67 5.85
CA ARG A 24 21.27 24.43 5.06
C ARG A 24 21.03 23.20 5.92
N ARG A 25 21.50 23.21 7.17
CA ARG A 25 21.30 22.10 8.11
C ARG A 25 19.81 21.86 8.38
N HIS A 26 19.08 22.95 8.65
CA HIS A 26 17.63 22.84 8.90
C HIS A 26 16.88 22.34 7.67
N ARG A 27 17.25 22.78 6.47
CA ARG A 27 16.63 22.28 5.23
C ARG A 27 16.91 20.81 5.03
N SER A 28 18.16 20.37 5.26
CA SER A 28 18.54 18.95 5.15
C SER A 28 17.78 18.09 6.14
N GLN A 29 17.66 18.56 7.39
CA GLN A 29 16.89 17.86 8.43
C GLN A 29 15.41 17.78 8.07
N GLY A 30 14.85 18.87 7.53
CA GLY A 30 13.48 18.90 7.08
C GLY A 30 13.22 17.93 5.95
N LEU A 31 14.12 17.87 4.98
CA LEU A 31 14.02 16.90 3.87
C LEU A 31 14.13 15.46 4.38
N GLU A 32 15.05 15.21 5.31
CA GLU A 32 15.21 13.87 5.89
C GLU A 32 13.95 13.44 6.63
N GLU A 33 13.37 14.32 7.44
CA GLU A 33 12.14 14.04 8.17
C GLU A 33 10.96 13.81 7.21
N ALA A 34 10.87 14.62 6.15
CA ALA A 34 9.84 14.47 5.13
C ALA A 34 9.95 13.11 4.44
N GLU A 35 11.15 12.67 4.09
CA GLU A 35 11.38 11.36 3.49
C GLU A 35 11.02 10.22 4.44
N LYS A 36 11.35 10.35 5.72
CA LYS A 36 10.98 9.36 6.74
C LYS A 36 9.47 9.25 6.87
N LEU A 37 8.77 10.40 6.88
CA LEU A 37 7.31 10.42 6.96
C LEU A 37 6.66 9.77 5.72
N ARG A 38 7.17 10.09 4.54
CA ARG A 38 6.68 9.48 3.30
C ARG A 38 6.88 7.96 3.30
N ALA A 39 8.08 7.52 3.69
CA ALA A 39 8.39 6.10 3.77
C ALA A 39 7.49 5.38 4.76
N ALA A 40 7.23 5.98 5.93
CA ALA A 40 6.31 5.43 6.93
C ALA A 40 4.89 5.36 6.41
N ALA A 41 4.42 6.40 5.72
CA ALA A 41 3.09 6.43 5.12
C ALA A 41 2.94 5.39 4.02
N ASP A 42 3.94 5.26 3.14
CA ASP A 42 3.95 4.26 2.07
C ASP A 42 3.91 2.85 2.65
N LYS A 43 4.67 2.60 3.70
CA LYS A 43 4.67 1.32 4.41
C LYS A 43 3.28 1.00 4.95
N GLN A 44 2.62 1.97 5.58
CA GLN A 44 1.27 1.80 6.09
C GLN A 44 0.28 1.47 4.98
N VAL A 45 0.37 2.15 3.84
CA VAL A 45 -0.50 1.89 2.69
C VAL A 45 -0.31 0.45 2.20
N ILE A 46 0.93 0.00 2.07
CA ILE A 46 1.25 -1.36 1.64
C ILE A 46 0.68 -2.39 2.64
N GLU A 47 0.86 -2.15 3.92
CA GLU A 47 0.35 -3.04 4.98
C GLU A 47 -1.17 -3.12 4.98
N ILE A 48 -1.84 -1.98 4.86
CA ILE A 48 -3.31 -1.91 4.83
C ILE A 48 -3.85 -2.64 3.60
N ARG A 49 -3.27 -2.41 2.43
CA ARG A 49 -3.69 -3.08 1.19
C ARG A 49 -3.47 -4.59 1.27
N ALA A 50 -2.31 -5.02 1.77
CA ALA A 50 -2.00 -6.44 1.91
C ALA A 50 -2.96 -7.12 2.88
N LYS A 51 -3.28 -6.47 3.98
CA LYS A 51 -4.25 -6.98 4.96
C LYS A 51 -5.64 -7.09 4.35
N ALA A 52 -6.08 -6.04 3.66
CA ALA A 52 -7.40 -6.02 3.01
C ALA A 52 -7.50 -7.11 1.94
N GLU A 53 -6.47 -7.30 1.15
CA GLU A 53 -6.42 -8.35 0.13
C GLU A 53 -6.48 -9.73 0.76
N ARG A 54 -5.73 -9.96 1.84
CA ARG A 54 -5.77 -11.23 2.57
C ARG A 54 -7.15 -11.51 3.14
N GLU A 55 -7.80 -10.50 3.73
CA GLU A 55 -9.16 -10.64 4.26
C GLU A 55 -10.16 -10.94 3.15
N ALA A 56 -10.02 -10.27 2.01
CA ALA A 56 -10.89 -10.48 0.86
C ALA A 56 -10.72 -11.91 0.31
N LEU A 57 -9.49 -12.39 0.17
CA LEU A 57 -9.22 -13.75 -0.29
C LEU A 57 -9.73 -14.80 0.68
N THR A 58 -9.57 -14.55 1.97
CA THR A 58 -10.08 -15.44 3.03
C THR A 58 -11.60 -15.53 2.98
N LEU A 59 -12.27 -14.39 2.83
CA LEU A 59 -13.73 -14.33 2.71
C LEU A 59 -14.23 -15.04 1.46
N ARG A 60 -13.59 -14.81 0.33
CA ARG A 60 -13.95 -15.50 -0.93
C ARG A 60 -13.75 -17.00 -0.83
N GLY A 61 -12.63 -17.41 -0.24
CA GLY A 61 -12.34 -18.83 -0.01
C GLY A 61 -13.37 -19.49 0.89
N ALA A 62 -13.76 -18.83 1.98
CA ALA A 62 -14.80 -19.32 2.88
C ALA A 62 -16.15 -19.40 2.16
N GLY A 63 -16.50 -18.38 1.39
CA GLY A 63 -17.74 -18.38 0.60
C GLY A 63 -17.75 -19.48 -0.44
N ASP A 64 -16.65 -19.68 -1.14
CA ASP A 64 -16.51 -20.76 -2.13
C ASP A 64 -16.63 -22.13 -1.47
N ALA A 65 -16.02 -22.31 -0.30
CA ALA A 65 -16.12 -23.55 0.45
C ALA A 65 -17.55 -23.83 0.92
N ASP A 66 -18.24 -22.81 1.40
CA ASP A 66 -19.65 -22.92 1.82
C ASP A 66 -20.54 -23.24 0.64
N ALA A 67 -20.32 -22.59 -0.50
CA ALA A 67 -21.08 -22.87 -1.73
C ALA A 67 -20.83 -24.30 -2.20
N ALA A 68 -19.58 -24.74 -2.22
CA ALA A 68 -19.23 -26.11 -2.62
C ALA A 68 -19.91 -27.14 -1.70
N LYS A 69 -19.94 -26.87 -0.39
CA LYS A 69 -20.60 -27.74 0.58
C LYS A 69 -22.11 -27.80 0.34
N LEU A 70 -22.74 -26.64 0.14
CA LEU A 70 -24.17 -26.56 -0.14
C LEU A 70 -24.53 -27.32 -1.41
N PHE A 71 -23.77 -27.17 -2.47
CA PHE A 71 -23.97 -27.89 -3.71
C PHE A 71 -23.77 -29.41 -3.53
N ALA A 72 -22.72 -29.81 -2.84
CA ALA A 72 -22.45 -31.23 -2.56
C ALA A 72 -23.58 -31.89 -1.77
N ASP A 73 -24.07 -31.17 -0.72
CA ASP A 73 -25.18 -31.67 0.09
C ASP A 73 -26.45 -31.77 -0.72
N ALA A 74 -26.78 -30.78 -1.55
CA ALA A 74 -27.97 -30.79 -2.41
C ALA A 74 -27.89 -31.89 -3.45
N PHE A 75 -26.72 -32.08 -4.08
CA PHE A 75 -26.54 -33.09 -5.13
C PHE A 75 -26.50 -34.51 -4.56
N SER A 76 -26.03 -34.68 -3.32
CA SER A 76 -26.07 -35.99 -2.66
C SER A 76 -27.50 -36.45 -2.33
N GLN A 77 -28.40 -35.46 -2.13
CA GLN A 77 -29.83 -35.74 -1.88
C GLN A 77 -30.62 -36.02 -3.15
N ALA A 78 -30.15 -35.49 -4.29
CA ALA A 78 -30.84 -35.63 -5.58
C ALA A 78 -29.80 -35.83 -6.70
N PRO A 79 -29.21 -37.03 -6.83
CA PRO A 79 -28.18 -37.31 -7.83
C PRO A 79 -28.64 -37.08 -9.28
N ASP A 80 -29.91 -37.36 -9.60
CA ASP A 80 -30.49 -37.13 -10.92
C ASP A 80 -30.51 -35.66 -11.28
N PHE A 81 -30.82 -34.81 -10.32
CA PHE A 81 -30.81 -33.34 -10.47
C PHE A 81 -29.39 -32.84 -10.73
N TYR A 82 -28.41 -33.39 -10.03
CA TYR A 82 -26.99 -33.06 -10.22
C TYR A 82 -26.57 -33.38 -11.66
N THR A 83 -26.91 -34.57 -12.14
CA THR A 83 -26.60 -35.00 -13.51
C THR A 83 -27.23 -34.04 -14.52
N PHE A 84 -28.47 -33.66 -14.29
CA PHE A 84 -29.21 -32.71 -15.13
C PHE A 84 -28.51 -31.34 -15.19
N ILE A 85 -28.16 -30.79 -14.05
CA ILE A 85 -27.49 -29.47 -13.98
C ILE A 85 -26.12 -29.54 -14.65
N ARG A 86 -25.36 -30.58 -14.42
CA ARG A 86 -24.07 -30.80 -15.05
C ARG A 86 -24.19 -30.87 -16.56
N SER A 87 -25.22 -31.54 -17.05
CA SER A 87 -25.52 -31.61 -18.48
C SER A 87 -25.83 -30.25 -19.06
N LEU A 88 -26.62 -29.44 -18.35
CA LEU A 88 -26.96 -28.06 -18.76
C LEU A 88 -25.72 -27.16 -18.82
N ARG A 89 -24.86 -27.25 -17.85
CA ARG A 89 -23.62 -26.48 -17.84
C ARG A 89 -22.68 -26.87 -18.96
N ALA A 90 -22.54 -28.14 -19.21
CA ALA A 90 -21.75 -28.65 -20.35
C ALA A 90 -22.29 -28.14 -21.66
N TYR A 91 -23.59 -28.15 -21.81
CA TYR A 91 -24.32 -27.69 -22.99
C TYR A 91 -24.11 -26.18 -23.17
N GLU A 92 -24.30 -25.42 -22.12
CA GLU A 92 -24.11 -23.97 -22.13
C GLU A 92 -22.67 -23.62 -22.49
N LYS A 93 -21.70 -24.32 -21.92
CA LYS A 93 -20.30 -24.12 -22.21
C LYS A 93 -19.94 -24.43 -23.67
N SER A 94 -20.55 -25.46 -24.24
CA SER A 94 -20.29 -25.81 -25.62
C SER A 94 -20.87 -24.78 -26.60
N PHE A 95 -21.92 -24.06 -26.23
CA PHE A 95 -22.49 -23.00 -27.06
C PHE A 95 -21.78 -21.63 -26.88
N SER A 96 -21.07 -21.43 -25.80
CA SER A 96 -20.36 -20.16 -25.58
C SER A 96 -19.02 -20.07 -26.32
N GLU A 97 -18.56 -21.17 -26.85
CA GLU A 97 -17.39 -21.24 -27.72
C GLU A 97 -17.86 -21.21 -29.18
#